data_1ebf1a3f736b85baa974acbb7a4bdb80
#
_entry.id   1ebf1a3f736b85baa974acbb7a4bdb80
#
_cell.length_a   1.000
_cell.length_b   1.000
_cell.length_c   1.000
_cell.angle_alpha   90.00
_cell.angle_beta   90.00
_cell.angle_gamma   90.00
#
_symmetry.space_group_name_H-M   'P 1'
#
loop_
_entity.id
_entity.type
_entity.pdbx_description
1 polymer ?
#
loop_
_entity_poly.entity_id
_entity_poly.type
_entity_poly.pdbx_seq_one_letter_code
_entity_poly.pdbx_strand_id
1 'polypeptide(L)' 'KDPELCLQARENLKALDTFVRIRTKDENGEYYYLTEEDKEFQREQARETIRIHCD' A
#
# COMPACT_ATOMS: atom_id res chain seq x y z
N LYS A 1 11.25 -2.06 15.94
CA LYS A 1 10.59 -1.18 14.97
C LYS A 1 11.52 -0.87 13.81
N ASP A 2 10.97 -0.79 12.62
CA ASP A 2 11.74 -0.57 11.41
C ASP A 2 11.33 0.76 10.76
N PRO A 3 12.19 1.79 10.84
CA PRO A 3 11.86 3.10 10.26
C PRO A 3 11.59 3.07 8.76
N GLU A 4 12.25 2.18 8.02
CA GLU A 4 12.03 2.09 6.59
C GLU A 4 10.66 1.52 6.27
N LEU A 5 10.23 0.50 7.00
CA LEU A 5 8.90 -0.05 6.82
C LEU A 5 7.83 0.98 7.19
N CYS A 6 8.10 1.76 8.24
CA CYS A 6 7.20 2.84 8.63
C CYS A 6 7.04 3.85 7.50
N LEU A 7 8.16 4.29 6.91
CA LEU A 7 8.14 5.27 5.83
C LEU A 7 7.44 4.70 4.59
N GLN A 8 7.78 3.48 4.20
CA GLN A 8 7.16 2.85 3.04
C GLN A 8 5.65 2.72 3.20
N ALA A 9 5.21 2.31 4.39
CA ALA A 9 3.79 2.16 4.63
C ALA A 9 3.05 3.50 4.56
N ARG A 10 3.66 4.57 5.08
CA ARG A 10 3.06 5.90 4.98
C ARG A 10 2.96 6.38 3.54
N GLU A 11 4.01 6.15 2.75
CA GLU A 11 3.99 6.52 1.35
C GLU A 11 2.98 5.71 0.56
N ASN A 12 2.88 4.42 0.84
CA ASN A 12 1.89 3.57 0.20
C ASN A 12 0.47 4.02 0.53
N LEU A 13 0.21 4.32 1.78
CA LEU A 13 -1.11 4.78 2.20
C LEU A 13 -1.47 6.08 1.51
N LYS A 14 -0.52 7.00 1.44
CA LYS A 14 -0.73 8.27 0.76
C LYS A 14 -1.05 8.07 -0.72
N ALA A 15 -0.33 7.18 -1.39
CA ALA A 15 -0.58 6.88 -2.79
C ALA A 15 -1.96 6.27 -3.01
N LEU A 16 -2.36 5.34 -2.13
CA LEU A 16 -3.67 4.71 -2.21
C LEU A 16 -4.81 5.71 -2.03
N ASP A 17 -4.59 6.75 -1.22
CA ASP A 17 -5.60 7.77 -0.97
C ASP A 17 -5.58 8.89 -2.02
N THR A 18 -4.46 9.07 -2.72
CA THR A 18 -4.29 10.17 -3.68
C THR A 18 -4.70 9.79 -5.09
N PHE A 19 -4.37 8.58 -5.52
CA PHE A 19 -4.58 8.17 -6.90
C PHE A 19 -5.85 7.35 -7.04
N VAL A 20 -6.66 7.73 -8.03
CA VAL A 20 -7.90 7.01 -8.34
C VAL A 20 -7.59 5.65 -8.95
N ARG A 21 -6.57 5.60 -9.81
CA ARG A 21 -6.18 4.37 -10.50
C ARG A 21 -4.74 4.04 -10.18
N ILE A 22 -4.52 2.83 -9.67
CA ILE A 22 -3.19 2.35 -9.32
C ILE A 22 -2.94 1.06 -10.08
N ARG A 23 -1.82 1.03 -10.81
CA ARG A 23 -1.41 -0.12 -11.58
C ARG A 23 -0.30 -0.87 -10.85
N THR A 24 -0.40 -2.18 -10.84
CA THR A 24 0.63 -3.02 -10.25
C THR A 24 0.90 -4.22 -11.16
N LYS A 25 1.92 -5.00 -10.83
CA LYS A 25 2.27 -6.21 -11.58
C LYS A 25 1.85 -7.45 -10.81
N ASP A 26 1.38 -8.46 -11.54
CA ASP A 26 1.12 -9.76 -10.97
C ASP A 26 2.38 -10.63 -11.01
N GLU A 27 2.26 -11.89 -10.62
CA GLU A 27 3.36 -12.84 -10.59
C GLU A 27 3.98 -13.10 -11.97
N ASN A 28 3.18 -12.95 -13.02
CA ASN A 28 3.61 -13.17 -14.39
C ASN A 28 4.17 -11.92 -15.04
N GLY A 29 4.29 -10.82 -14.29
CA GLY A 29 4.80 -9.58 -14.82
C GLY A 29 3.79 -8.76 -15.60
N GLU A 30 2.53 -9.16 -15.60
CA GLU A 30 1.49 -8.43 -16.30
C GLU A 30 0.92 -7.34 -15.42
N TYR A 31 0.64 -6.17 -16.00
CA TYR A 31 0.09 -5.05 -15.26
C TYR A 31 -1.43 -5.16 -15.16
N TYR A 32 -1.95 -4.76 -14.02
CA TYR A 32 -3.39 -4.66 -13.82
C TYR A 32 -3.70 -3.50 -12.88
N TYR A 33 -4.94 -3.01 -12.91
CA TYR A 33 -5.35 -1.93 -12.02
C TYR A 33 -5.98 -2.53 -10.77
N LEU A 34 -5.66 -1.93 -9.63
CA LEU A 34 -6.25 -2.33 -8.36
C LEU A 34 -7.73 -1.98 -8.33
N THR A 35 -8.54 -2.92 -7.86
CA THR A 35 -9.95 -2.67 -7.58
C THR A 35 -10.07 -1.90 -6.27
N GLU A 36 -11.26 -1.37 -5.97
CA GLU A 36 -11.50 -0.73 -4.68
C GLU A 36 -11.26 -1.69 -3.52
N GLU A 37 -11.64 -2.94 -3.70
CA GLU A 37 -11.41 -3.98 -2.70
C GLU A 37 -9.93 -4.23 -2.48
N ASP A 38 -9.16 -4.31 -3.56
CA ASP A 38 -7.71 -4.47 -3.48
C ASP A 38 -7.07 -3.29 -2.75
N LYS A 39 -7.52 -2.08 -3.07
CA LYS A 39 -6.98 -0.88 -2.43
C LYS A 39 -7.29 -0.87 -0.93
N GLU A 40 -8.50 -1.27 -0.55
CA GLU A 40 -8.84 -1.31 0.86
C GLU A 40 -8.00 -2.33 1.61
N PHE A 41 -7.76 -3.49 1.01
CA PHE A 41 -6.88 -4.49 1.59
C PHE A 41 -5.48 -3.92 1.82
N GLN A 42 -4.95 -3.23 0.82
CA GLN A 42 -3.61 -2.64 0.94
C GLN A 42 -3.56 -1.50 1.96
N ARG A 43 -4.63 -0.71 2.06
CA ARG A 43 -4.71 0.31 3.12
C ARG A 43 -4.62 -0.31 4.50
N GLU A 44 -5.33 -1.41 4.70
CA GLU A 44 -5.30 -2.09 5.99
C GLU A 44 -3.92 -2.64 6.30
N GLN A 45 -3.24 -3.20 5.30
CA GLN A 45 -1.86 -3.67 5.47
C GLN A 45 -0.93 -2.53 5.83
N ALA A 46 -1.07 -1.39 5.15
CA ALA A 46 -0.24 -0.22 5.43
C ALA A 46 -0.50 0.31 6.84
N ARG A 47 -1.76 0.40 7.26
CA ARG A 47 -2.09 0.86 8.61
C ARG A 47 -1.51 -0.07 9.68
N GLU A 48 -1.56 -1.37 9.43
CA GLU A 48 -0.98 -2.33 10.38
C GLU A 48 0.53 -2.17 10.49
N THR A 49 1.20 -1.99 9.35
CA THR A 49 2.65 -1.74 9.34
C THR A 49 2.98 -0.46 10.08
N ILE A 50 2.19 0.59 9.88
CA ILE A 50 2.36 1.85 10.59
C ILE A 50 2.20 1.65 12.10
N ARG A 51 1.19 0.90 12.50
CA ARG A 51 0.95 0.63 13.92
C ARG A 51 2.12 -0.08 14.56
N ILE A 52 2.74 -1.01 13.84
CA ILE A 52 3.83 -1.82 14.39
C ILE A 52 5.17 -1.07 14.35
N HIS A 53 5.45 -0.38 13.26
CA HIS A 53 6.80 0.16 13.01
C HIS A 53 6.93 1.67 13.16
N CYS A 54 5.84 2.40 13.17
CA CYS A 54 5.88 3.84 13.43
C CYS A 54 5.65 4.11 14.91
N ASP A 55 6.33 5.12 15.40
CA ASP A 55 6.13 5.56 16.78
C ASP A 55 4.94 6.50 16.94
#